data_cb617f164b6f18b9a4b73114d50e8089
#
_entry.id   cb617f164b6f18b9a4b73114d50e8089
#
_cell.length_a   1.000
_cell.length_b   1.000
_cell.length_c   1.000
_cell.angle_alpha   90.00
_cell.angle_beta   90.00
_cell.angle_gamma   90.00
#
_symmetry.space_group_name_H-M   'P 1'
#
loop_
_entity.id
_entity.type
_entity.pdbx_description
1 polymer ?
#
loop_
_entity_poly.entity_id
_entity_poly.type
_entity_poly.pdbx_seq_one_letter_code
_entity_poly.pdbx_strand_id
1 'polypeptide(L)'
;MSFVTDNFSDIRESDSAEYAYLANVYNTTYSHGQNVWGSPDENKLDGVSYAAWLLMDEYYTRGEHAMIGECRRLLSKRCRAELHSEHNSEFCTGFYTVVDSVLSI
;
A
#
# COMPACT_ATOMS: atom_id res chain seq x y z
N MET A 1 -16.23 1.00 11.29
CA MET A 1 -15.36 0.74 10.16
C MET A 1 -15.33 1.95 9.23
N SER A 2 -14.21 2.23 8.62
CA SER A 2 -14.11 3.41 7.80
C SER A 2 -14.87 3.25 6.48
N PHE A 3 -15.29 4.36 5.93
CA PHE A 3 -15.93 4.43 4.62
C PHE A 3 -15.06 3.77 3.53
N VAL A 4 -13.76 4.00 3.60
CA VAL A 4 -12.80 3.45 2.64
C VAL A 4 -12.84 1.92 2.65
N THR A 5 -12.86 1.32 3.83
CA THR A 5 -12.88 -0.14 3.96
C THR A 5 -14.13 -0.74 3.36
N ASP A 6 -15.28 -0.12 3.58
CA ASP A 6 -16.55 -0.63 3.04
C ASP A 6 -16.55 -0.62 1.51
N ASN A 7 -16.07 0.47 0.91
CA ASN A 7 -16.02 0.58 -0.55
C ASN A 7 -15.04 -0.45 -1.14
N PHE A 8 -13.89 -0.63 -0.50
CA PHE A 8 -12.89 -1.57 -0.98
C PHE A 8 -13.36 -3.03 -0.79
N SER A 9 -14.21 -3.30 0.20
CA SER A 9 -14.75 -4.65 0.40
C SER A 9 -15.59 -5.11 -0.79
N ASP A 10 -16.38 -4.21 -1.37
CA ASP A 10 -17.19 -4.55 -2.53
C ASP A 10 -16.33 -4.96 -3.72
N ILE A 11 -15.23 -4.25 -3.94
CA ILE A 11 -14.31 -4.55 -5.04
C ILE A 11 -13.53 -5.83 -4.76
N ARG A 12 -13.23 -6.11 -3.50
CA ARG A 12 -12.46 -7.29 -3.12
C ARG A 12 -13.10 -8.59 -3.58
N GLU A 13 -14.41 -8.60 -3.74
CA GLU A 13 -15.14 -9.77 -4.21
C GLU A 13 -14.96 -10.03 -5.71
N SER A 14 -14.23 -9.17 -6.42
CA SER A 14 -14.04 -9.26 -7.86
C SER A 14 -12.90 -10.17 -8.28
N ASP A 15 -12.37 -11.00 -7.42
CA ASP A 15 -11.32 -11.99 -7.71
C ASP A 15 -9.92 -11.43 -7.97
N SER A 16 -9.68 -10.15 -7.69
CA SER A 16 -8.32 -9.61 -7.79
C SER A 16 -7.47 -10.06 -6.61
N ALA A 17 -6.50 -10.91 -6.89
CA ALA A 17 -5.55 -11.36 -5.86
C ALA A 17 -4.71 -10.19 -5.34
N GLU A 18 -4.35 -9.27 -6.21
CA GLU A 18 -3.60 -8.07 -5.84
C GLU A 18 -4.39 -7.20 -4.89
N TYR A 19 -5.66 -6.95 -5.20
CA TYR A 19 -6.50 -6.16 -4.32
C TYR A 19 -6.72 -6.84 -2.98
N ALA A 20 -6.96 -8.15 -2.98
CA ALA A 20 -7.16 -8.91 -1.75
C ALA A 20 -5.93 -8.81 -0.84
N TYR A 21 -4.73 -8.91 -1.43
CA TYR A 21 -3.49 -8.72 -0.69
C TYR A 21 -3.41 -7.32 -0.07
N LEU A 22 -3.68 -6.29 -0.86
CA LEU A 22 -3.61 -4.90 -0.40
C LEU A 22 -4.59 -4.62 0.73
N ALA A 23 -5.82 -5.10 0.60
CA ALA A 23 -6.84 -4.91 1.63
C ALA A 23 -6.44 -5.59 2.94
N ASN A 24 -5.91 -6.81 2.86
CA ASN A 24 -5.45 -7.53 4.03
C ASN A 24 -4.29 -6.81 4.71
N VAL A 25 -3.32 -6.36 3.93
CA VAL A 25 -2.15 -5.64 4.45
C VAL A 25 -2.57 -4.33 5.11
N TYR A 26 -3.45 -3.58 4.47
CA TYR A 26 -3.92 -2.31 5.00
C TYR A 26 -4.62 -2.50 6.35
N ASN A 27 -5.54 -3.44 6.42
CA ASN A 27 -6.29 -3.68 7.65
C ASN A 27 -5.38 -4.18 8.77
N THR A 28 -4.44 -5.07 8.46
CA THR A 28 -3.51 -5.62 9.44
C THR A 28 -2.59 -4.54 9.99
N THR A 29 -2.01 -3.72 9.13
CA THR A 29 -1.08 -2.68 9.57
C THR A 29 -1.78 -1.55 10.31
N TYR A 30 -3.00 -1.22 9.93
CA TYR A 30 -3.76 -0.21 10.65
C TYR A 30 -3.99 -0.62 12.11
N SER A 31 -4.45 -1.84 12.33
CA SER A 31 -4.65 -2.36 13.68
C SER A 31 -3.35 -2.50 14.44
N HIS A 32 -2.31 -2.98 13.78
CA HIS A 32 -1.00 -3.20 14.40
C HIS A 32 -0.31 -1.90 14.75
N GLY A 33 -0.44 -0.88 13.89
CA GLY A 33 0.15 0.44 14.13
C GLY A 33 -0.29 1.08 15.43
N GLN A 34 -1.52 0.81 15.84
CA GLN A 34 -2.02 1.33 17.11
C GLN A 34 -1.31 0.73 18.33
N ASN A 35 -0.73 -0.45 18.17
CA ASN A 35 -0.03 -1.14 19.26
C ASN A 35 1.46 -0.87 19.30
N VAL A 36 2.02 -0.28 18.22
CA VAL A 36 3.46 -0.01 18.12
C VAL A 36 3.74 1.50 18.08
N TRP A 37 2.80 2.30 18.55
CA TRP A 37 2.92 3.75 18.58
C TRP A 37 4.24 4.18 19.24
N GLY A 38 5.00 5.00 18.53
CA GLY A 38 6.28 5.49 19.02
C GLY A 38 7.44 4.52 18.91
N SER A 39 7.22 3.29 18.38
CA SER A 39 8.28 2.32 18.19
C SER A 39 9.04 2.56 16.88
N PRO A 40 10.27 2.01 16.73
CA PRO A 40 11.00 2.11 15.45
C PRO A 40 10.24 1.51 14.26
N ASP A 41 9.35 0.53 14.50
CA ASP A 41 8.57 -0.11 13.44
C ASP A 41 7.44 0.78 12.92
N GLU A 42 7.09 1.84 13.63
CA GLU A 42 6.02 2.73 13.24
C GLU A 42 6.23 3.30 11.84
N ASN A 43 7.44 3.76 11.54
CA ASN A 43 7.75 4.34 10.24
C ASN A 43 7.60 3.33 9.10
N LYS A 44 8.04 2.10 9.34
CA LYS A 44 7.89 1.04 8.35
C LYS A 44 6.42 0.70 8.11
N LEU A 45 5.64 0.59 9.18
CA LEU A 45 4.21 0.31 9.08
C LEU A 45 3.45 1.45 8.41
N ASP A 46 3.86 2.69 8.64
CA ASP A 46 3.30 3.83 7.93
C ASP A 46 3.54 3.72 6.44
N GLY A 47 4.74 3.32 6.03
CA GLY A 47 5.05 3.11 4.62
C GLY A 47 4.22 2.00 3.99
N VAL A 48 4.06 0.90 4.71
CA VAL A 48 3.25 -0.24 4.27
C VAL A 48 1.79 0.17 4.08
N SER A 49 1.21 0.81 5.09
CA SER A 49 -0.20 1.21 5.03
C SER A 49 -0.45 2.28 3.97
N TYR A 50 0.48 3.21 3.80
CA TYR A 50 0.36 4.24 2.78
C TYR A 50 0.40 3.65 1.37
N ALA A 51 1.33 2.73 1.11
CA ALA A 51 1.41 2.06 -0.18
C ALA A 51 0.14 1.26 -0.47
N ALA A 52 -0.35 0.51 0.51
CA ALA A 52 -1.56 -0.28 0.35
C ALA A 52 -2.76 0.62 0.04
N TRP A 53 -2.91 1.71 0.79
CA TRP A 53 -4.00 2.66 0.56
C TRP A 53 -3.93 3.28 -0.84
N LEU A 54 -2.74 3.73 -1.23
CA LEU A 54 -2.53 4.38 -2.52
C LEU A 54 -2.90 3.45 -3.67
N LEU A 55 -2.47 2.20 -3.60
CA LEU A 55 -2.72 1.23 -4.66
C LEU A 55 -4.18 0.75 -4.68
N MET A 56 -4.80 0.61 -3.52
CA MET A 56 -6.23 0.31 -3.46
C MET A 56 -7.06 1.44 -4.05
N ASP A 57 -6.70 2.68 -3.76
CA ASP A 57 -7.38 3.83 -4.32
C ASP A 57 -7.27 3.86 -5.85
N GLU A 58 -6.08 3.56 -6.37
CA GLU A 58 -5.87 3.49 -7.81
C GLU A 58 -6.71 2.37 -8.44
N TYR A 59 -6.77 1.21 -7.80
CA TYR A 59 -7.60 0.11 -8.25
C TYR A 59 -9.09 0.50 -8.27
N TYR A 60 -9.53 1.11 -7.18
CA TYR A 60 -10.93 1.49 -7.03
C TYR A 60 -11.36 2.51 -8.09
N THR A 61 -10.50 3.48 -8.39
CA THR A 61 -10.85 4.57 -9.30
C THR A 61 -10.62 4.23 -10.76
N ARG A 62 -9.62 3.39 -11.07
CA ARG A 62 -9.18 3.18 -12.46
C ARG A 62 -9.03 1.72 -12.88
N GLY A 63 -9.13 0.79 -11.95
CA GLY A 63 -9.06 -0.64 -12.24
C GLY A 63 -7.67 -1.24 -12.06
N GLU A 64 -7.62 -2.57 -12.28
CA GLU A 64 -6.41 -3.35 -12.02
C GLU A 64 -5.23 -2.97 -12.92
N HIS A 65 -5.49 -2.74 -14.19
CA HIS A 65 -4.44 -2.35 -15.13
C HIS A 65 -3.74 -1.07 -14.71
N ALA A 66 -4.52 -0.08 -14.29
CA ALA A 66 -3.98 1.19 -13.84
C ALA A 66 -3.19 1.02 -12.54
N MET A 67 -3.67 0.19 -11.63
CA MET A 67 -2.98 -0.09 -10.37
C MET A 67 -1.63 -0.78 -10.62
N ILE A 68 -1.58 -1.76 -11.51
CA ILE A 68 -0.31 -2.43 -11.87
C ILE A 68 0.64 -1.45 -12.55
N GLY A 69 0.11 -0.60 -13.44
CA GLY A 69 0.91 0.45 -14.08
C GLY A 69 1.51 1.41 -13.07
N GLU A 70 0.73 1.76 -12.04
CA GLU A 70 1.23 2.62 -10.97
C GLU A 70 2.34 1.95 -10.17
N CYS A 71 2.22 0.65 -9.89
CA CYS A 71 3.30 -0.10 -9.23
C CYS A 71 4.61 0.01 -10.01
N ARG A 72 4.53 -0.17 -11.33
CA ARG A 72 5.72 -0.08 -12.20
C ARG A 72 6.29 1.33 -12.23
N ARG A 73 5.43 2.33 -12.27
CA ARG A 73 5.86 3.74 -12.25
C ARG A 73 6.61 4.06 -10.94
N LEU A 74 6.09 3.58 -9.82
CA LEU A 74 6.70 3.81 -8.52
C LEU A 74 8.08 3.18 -8.38
N LEU A 75 8.38 2.13 -9.15
CA LEU A 75 9.70 1.50 -9.13
C LEU A 75 10.75 2.28 -9.91
N SER A 76 10.37 3.31 -10.65
CA SER A 76 11.31 4.12 -11.41
C SER A 76 12.31 4.79 -10.47
N LYS A 77 13.50 5.08 -11.00
CA LYS A 77 14.55 5.73 -10.24
C LYS A 77 14.10 7.10 -9.71
N ARG A 78 13.36 7.83 -10.53
CA ARG A 78 12.84 9.14 -10.15
C ARG A 78 11.86 9.07 -8.99
N CYS A 79 10.91 8.15 -9.05
CA CYS A 79 9.92 8.00 -7.98
C CYS A 79 10.57 7.53 -6.67
N ARG A 80 11.54 6.61 -6.76
CA ARG A 80 12.29 6.18 -5.58
C ARG A 80 13.04 7.35 -4.95
N ALA A 81 13.68 8.18 -5.75
CA ALA A 81 14.42 9.35 -5.24
C ALA A 81 13.47 10.35 -4.59
N GLU A 82 12.31 10.60 -5.19
CA GLU A 82 11.32 11.51 -4.63
C GLU A 82 10.82 11.01 -3.27
N LEU A 83 10.50 9.73 -3.17
CA LEU A 83 10.02 9.18 -1.90
C LEU A 83 11.10 9.25 -0.82
N HIS A 84 12.35 8.94 -1.16
CA HIS A 84 13.46 9.03 -0.22
C HIS A 84 13.75 10.46 0.23
N SER A 85 13.42 11.46 -0.58
CA SER A 85 13.59 12.86 -0.18
C SER A 85 12.50 13.33 0.79
N GLU A 86 11.33 12.69 0.77
CA GLU A 86 10.18 13.09 1.58
C GLU A 86 10.01 12.27 2.85
N HIS A 87 10.55 11.05 2.89
CA HIS A 87 10.34 10.10 3.97
C HIS A 87 11.65 9.44 4.38
N ASN A 88 11.69 8.91 5.60
CA ASN A 88 12.86 8.18 6.08
C ASN A 88 12.99 6.80 5.39
N SER A 89 14.13 6.14 5.60
CA SER A 89 14.42 4.87 4.94
C SER A 89 13.51 3.74 5.38
N GLU A 90 13.06 3.73 6.62
CA GLU A 90 12.14 2.71 7.13
C GLU A 90 10.80 2.81 6.43
N PHE A 91 10.28 4.02 6.26
CA PHE A 91 9.04 4.25 5.51
C PHE A 91 9.18 3.73 4.08
N CYS A 92 10.27 4.10 3.41
CA CYS A 92 10.50 3.68 2.03
C CYS A 92 10.62 2.16 1.91
N THR A 93 11.27 1.51 2.86
CA THR A 93 11.38 0.05 2.89
C THR A 93 9.99 -0.59 2.97
N GLY A 94 9.15 -0.11 3.88
CA GLY A 94 7.79 -0.63 4.01
C GLY A 94 6.96 -0.38 2.76
N PHE A 95 7.06 0.82 2.21
CA PHE A 95 6.34 1.20 1.00
C PHE A 95 6.68 0.27 -0.17
N TYR A 96 7.96 0.08 -0.46
CA TYR A 96 8.38 -0.74 -1.60
C TYR A 96 8.21 -2.22 -1.37
N THR A 97 8.16 -2.68 -0.13
CA THR A 97 7.80 -4.07 0.17
C THR A 97 6.41 -4.39 -0.38
N VAL A 98 5.46 -3.47 -0.19
CA VAL A 98 4.10 -3.65 -0.70
C VAL A 98 4.08 -3.61 -2.22
N VAL A 99 4.74 -2.63 -2.83
CA VAL A 99 4.79 -2.50 -4.30
C VAL A 99 5.37 -3.75 -4.93
N ASP A 100 6.49 -4.24 -4.43
CA ASP A 100 7.14 -5.45 -4.96
C ASP A 100 6.25 -6.68 -4.77
N SER A 101 5.57 -6.78 -3.64
CA SER A 101 4.67 -7.92 -3.37
C SER A 101 3.49 -7.96 -4.34
N VAL A 102 2.91 -6.80 -4.65
CA VAL A 102 1.80 -6.73 -5.62
C VAL A 102 2.27 -7.23 -6.97
N LEU A 103 3.45 -6.81 -7.41
CA LEU A 103 3.99 -7.21 -8.72
C LEU A 103 4.41 -8.68 -8.76
N SER A 104 4.55 -9.33 -7.60
CA SER A 104 4.94 -10.73 -7.50
C SER A 104 3.73 -11.69 -7.47
N ILE A 105 2.52 -11.17 -7.40
CA ILE A 105 1.31 -12.00 -7.34
C ILE A 105 0.92 -12.62 -8.70
#